data_6f34576626300263e37072bf439eadaa
#
_entry.id   6f34576626300263e37072bf439eadaa
#
_cell.length_a   1.000
_cell.length_b   1.000
_cell.length_c   1.000
_cell.angle_alpha   90.00
_cell.angle_beta   90.00
_cell.angle_gamma   90.00
#
_symmetry.space_group_name_H-M   'P 1'
#
loop_
_entity.id
_entity.type
_entity.pdbx_description
1 polymer ?
#
loop_
_entity_poly.entity_id
_entity_poly.type
_entity_poly.pdbx_seq_one_letter_code
_entity_poly.pdbx_strand_id
1 'polypeptide(L)' 'MRGEFCLIAPDVVLGRDVAIYNFVNLYGCEIGDSTKIGSFVEIQKGVRIGRNCKVSS' A
#
# COMPACT_ATOMS: atom_id res chain seq x y z
N MET A 1 -4.36 5.32 7.09
CA MET A 1 -5.72 4.74 7.09
C MET A 1 -5.72 3.42 6.33
N ARG A 2 -6.42 2.45 6.86
CA ARG A 2 -6.49 1.12 6.24
C ARG A 2 -7.96 0.76 6.03
N GLY A 3 -8.32 0.34 4.81
CA GLY A 3 -9.67 -0.10 4.50
C GLY A 3 -9.95 -1.52 4.98
N GLU A 4 -11.06 -2.09 4.53
CA GLU A 4 -11.49 -3.43 4.90
C GLU A 4 -10.94 -4.46 3.92
N PHE A 5 -10.85 -5.69 4.37
CA PHE A 5 -10.42 -6.84 3.56
C PHE A 5 -9.05 -6.60 2.92
N CYS A 6 -8.13 -6.05 3.72
CA CYS A 6 -6.77 -5.82 3.27
C CYS A 6 -5.86 -6.87 3.86
N LEU A 7 -4.95 -7.39 3.04
CA LEU A 7 -3.86 -8.25 3.50
C LEU A 7 -2.57 -7.45 3.41
N ILE A 8 -1.93 -7.24 4.53
CA ILE A 8 -0.65 -6.54 4.57
C ILE A 8 0.34 -7.48 5.25
N ALA A 9 1.28 -7.99 4.47
CA ALA A 9 2.27 -8.92 4.98
C ALA A 9 3.16 -8.24 6.01
N PRO A 10 3.75 -8.99 6.94
CA PRO A 10 4.55 -8.39 8.01
C PRO A 10 5.82 -7.70 7.54
N ASP A 11 6.29 -8.02 6.33
CA ASP A 11 7.49 -7.39 5.78
C ASP A 11 7.21 -6.13 4.96
N VAL A 12 5.97 -5.66 4.95
CA VAL A 12 5.62 -4.41 4.27
C VAL A 12 6.04 -3.22 5.13
N VAL A 13 6.69 -2.24 4.51
CA VAL A 13 7.09 -1.01 5.18
C VAL A 13 6.20 0.12 4.69
N LEU A 14 5.49 0.74 5.61
CA LEU A 14 4.59 1.86 5.30
C LEU A 14 5.13 3.13 5.91
N GLY A 15 5.16 4.19 5.11
CA GLY A 15 5.52 5.51 5.60
C GLY A 15 4.39 6.14 6.41
N ARG A 16 4.50 7.45 6.65
CA ARG A 16 3.50 8.20 7.39
C ARG A 16 2.32 8.52 6.50
N ASP A 17 1.14 8.51 7.08
CA ASP A 17 -0.08 8.98 6.43
C ASP A 17 -0.37 8.25 5.12
N VAL A 18 0.02 7.00 5.04
CA VAL A 18 -0.34 6.16 3.90
C VAL A 18 -1.80 5.79 4.01
N ALA A 19 -2.57 6.02 2.94
CA ALA A 19 -3.97 5.64 2.89
C ALA A 19 -4.11 4.38 2.03
N ILE A 20 -4.73 3.35 2.60
CA ILE A 20 -4.95 2.08 1.91
C ILE A 20 -6.45 1.84 1.91
N TYR A 21 -7.02 1.72 0.73
CA TYR A 21 -8.46 1.53 0.59
C TYR A 21 -8.82 0.04 0.73
N ASN A 22 -9.92 -0.40 0.15
CA ASN A 22 -10.45 -1.74 0.40
C ASN A 22 -9.88 -2.77 -0.57
N PHE A 23 -9.80 -4.02 -0.15
CA PHE A 23 -9.41 -5.14 -1.00
C PHE A 23 -8.03 -4.96 -1.58
N VAL A 24 -7.07 -4.59 -0.72
CA VAL A 24 -5.68 -4.37 -1.12
C VAL A 24 -4.81 -5.47 -0.54
N ASN A 25 -3.94 -6.03 -1.37
CA ASN A 25 -2.96 -7.02 -0.94
C ASN A 25 -1.55 -6.44 -1.11
N LEU A 26 -0.81 -6.35 -0.02
CA LEU A 26 0.56 -5.85 -0.04
C LEU A 26 1.50 -6.92 0.46
N TYR A 27 2.54 -7.19 -0.32
CA TYR A 27 3.59 -8.15 0.02
C TYR A 27 4.92 -7.41 0.01
N GLY A 28 5.81 -7.73 0.87
CA GLY A 28 7.18 -7.26 0.97
C GLY A 28 7.58 -6.03 0.18
N CYS A 29 6.80 -4.96 0.23
CA CYS A 29 7.03 -3.74 -0.53
C CYS A 29 7.25 -2.57 0.43
N GLU A 30 7.72 -1.44 -0.14
CA GLU A 30 7.89 -0.21 0.62
C GLU A 30 7.02 0.87 0.02
N ILE A 31 6.25 1.53 0.86
CA ILE A 31 5.34 2.61 0.44
C ILE A 31 5.76 3.89 1.14
N GLY A 32 6.07 4.91 0.37
CA GLY A 32 6.52 6.19 0.92
C GLY A 32 5.40 7.00 1.56
N ASP A 33 5.78 8.10 2.21
CA ASP A 33 4.86 8.93 2.97
C ASP A 33 3.76 9.52 2.11
N SER A 34 2.58 9.64 2.66
CA SER A 34 1.43 10.31 2.05
C SER A 34 1.01 9.70 0.72
N THR A 35 1.33 8.45 0.49
CA THR A 35 0.93 7.73 -0.71
C THR A 35 -0.45 7.13 -0.49
N LYS A 36 -1.25 7.09 -1.55
CA LYS A 36 -2.60 6.52 -1.50
C LYS A 36 -2.65 5.29 -2.39
N ILE A 37 -3.12 4.20 -1.81
CA ILE A 37 -3.30 2.93 -2.53
C ILE A 37 -4.80 2.71 -2.70
N GLY A 38 -5.27 2.73 -3.93
CA GLY A 38 -6.68 2.58 -4.24
C GLY A 38 -7.18 1.15 -4.00
N SER A 39 -8.47 0.95 -4.20
CA SER A 39 -9.09 -0.36 -4.00
C SER A 39 -8.66 -1.35 -5.08
N PHE A 40 -8.68 -2.63 -4.74
CA PHE A 40 -8.37 -3.72 -5.67
C PHE A 40 -6.97 -3.62 -6.24
N VAL A 41 -6.00 -3.25 -5.40
CA VAL A 41 -4.61 -3.15 -5.80
C VAL A 41 -3.83 -4.29 -5.14
N GLU A 42 -2.94 -4.90 -5.92
CA GLU A 42 -2.00 -5.89 -5.42
C GLU A 42 -0.58 -5.41 -5.69
N ILE A 43 0.25 -5.35 -4.65
CA ILE A 43 1.64 -4.93 -4.79
C ILE A 43 2.53 -6.07 -4.34
N GLN A 44 3.38 -6.53 -5.26
CA GLN A 44 4.21 -7.69 -5.05
C GLN A 44 5.48 -7.36 -4.29
N LYS A 45 6.15 -8.41 -3.82
CA LYS A 45 7.41 -8.28 -3.11
C LYS A 45 8.46 -7.58 -3.96
N GLY A 46 9.21 -6.69 -3.33
CA GLY A 46 10.31 -5.98 -3.97
C GLY A 46 9.92 -4.69 -4.66
N VAL A 47 8.63 -4.32 -4.67
CA VAL A 47 8.19 -3.06 -5.24
C VAL A 47 8.44 -1.93 -4.25
N ARG A 48 8.90 -0.81 -4.75
CA ARG A 48 9.09 0.39 -3.93
C ARG A 48 8.30 1.55 -4.54
N ILE A 49 7.45 2.16 -3.73
CA ILE A 49 6.62 3.28 -4.16
C ILE A 49 7.06 4.51 -3.38
N GLY A 50 7.30 5.60 -4.10
CA GLY A 50 7.77 6.85 -3.51
C GLY A 50 6.70 7.56 -2.69
N ARG A 51 7.02 8.80 -2.30
CA ARG A 51 6.12 9.63 -1.51
C ARG A 51 5.11 10.31 -2.40
N ASN A 52 3.96 10.65 -1.82
CA ASN A 52 2.91 11.41 -2.48
C ASN A 52 2.46 10.81 -3.80
N CYS A 53 2.52 9.50 -3.89
CA CYS A 53 2.06 8.78 -5.08
C CYS A 53 0.62 8.36 -4.91
N LYS A 54 -0.02 8.07 -6.04
CA LYS A 54 -1.37 7.52 -6.03
C LYS A 54 -1.38 6.28 -6.92
N VAL A 55 -1.73 5.16 -6.33
CA VAL A 55 -1.77 3.89 -7.06
C VAL A 55 -3.22 3.49 -7.25
N SER A 56 -3.62 3.26 -8.49
CA SER A 56 -4.97 2.84 -8.84
C SER A 56 -4.93 1.45 -9.47
N SER A 57 -6.03 0.75 -9.34
CA SER A 57 -6.16 -0.56 -9.97
C SER A 57 -6.32 -0.44 -11.48
#